data_b0a918a24cbdc8f57e53306cfee5555b
#
_entry.id   b0a918a24cbdc8f57e53306cfee5555b
#
_cell.length_a   1.000
_cell.length_b   1.000
_cell.length_c   1.000
_cell.angle_alpha   90.00
_cell.angle_beta   90.00
_cell.angle_gamma   90.00
#
_symmetry.space_group_name_H-M   'P 1'
#
loop_
_entity.id
_entity.type
_entity.pdbx_description
1 polymer ?
#
loop_
_entity_poly.entity_id
_entity_poly.type
_entity_poly.pdbx_seq_one_letter_code
_entity_poly.pdbx_strand_id
1 'polypeptide(L)'
;RGTGRQYLDYSNHKYFGYYYFDKDGKMVKDDFITENGNLYYFDATGNQPDSVFVSDKSGNWYYFDNYKATKGFSAPFGFRTEFLDRSQADYKTSVQNLNGQQYYFDPKTGIMVTNRYVSDDKGNWYYFGKDGKALHGFQTVDGSLHYFNDSGQQVKGDFLYYDNDIYYFDKDNGNPVTNQFVNRDNSWYYFGADGKAVSGFQTINGQNLYFHEYGVQAKGQLVTIDGKTYYFDPNTGDKWVNRSLTLNGTVYNFDSNGVATLKTAQTSNRNQFVQGSDQEWYYYDANGKKVTGLQTINKDLYYFNDKGQQVRGAFFTIGDKHYFANKDTGALLRNAFYHDTSTDHYGDFSETIYYAGSDGAFKTGWFEVDGDRYYGSDYSD
;
A
#
# COMPACT_ATOMS: atom_id res chain seq x y z
N ARG A 1 28.98 11.11 -53.30
CA ARG A 1 28.98 10.33 -52.06
C ARG A 1 28.29 11.17 -51.00
N GLY A 2 27.15 10.68 -50.46
CA GLY A 2 26.45 11.37 -49.38
C GLY A 2 27.21 11.14 -48.06
N THR A 3 27.13 12.12 -47.17
CA THR A 3 27.63 12.03 -45.79
C THR A 3 26.45 12.18 -44.83
N GLY A 4 26.62 11.80 -43.53
CA GLY A 4 25.58 11.88 -42.54
C GLY A 4 24.63 10.67 -42.59
N ARG A 5 23.49 10.76 -41.85
CA ARG A 5 22.47 9.72 -41.75
C ARG A 5 21.61 9.65 -43.00
N GLN A 6 21.58 8.49 -43.64
CA GLN A 6 20.84 8.27 -44.89
C GLN A 6 19.99 7.01 -44.80
N TYR A 7 18.78 7.08 -45.37
CA TYR A 7 17.95 5.89 -45.57
C TYR A 7 18.28 5.28 -46.94
N LEU A 8 18.66 4.02 -46.93
CA LEU A 8 18.98 3.29 -48.17
C LEU A 8 17.89 2.23 -48.39
N ASP A 9 17.37 2.23 -49.60
CA ASP A 9 16.41 1.24 -50.08
C ASP A 9 16.90 0.77 -51.46
N TYR A 10 17.72 -0.31 -51.44
CA TYR A 10 18.17 -0.92 -52.68
C TYR A 10 17.39 -2.23 -52.91
N SER A 11 16.84 -2.36 -54.11
CA SER A 11 15.94 -3.43 -54.57
C SER A 11 16.46 -4.87 -54.42
N ASN A 12 17.73 -5.07 -54.07
CA ASN A 12 18.33 -6.36 -53.86
C ASN A 12 18.47 -6.77 -52.36
N HIS A 13 17.75 -6.07 -51.48
CA HIS A 13 17.70 -6.31 -50.01
C HIS A 13 19.04 -6.29 -49.28
N LYS A 14 20.14 -5.88 -49.92
CA LYS A 14 21.46 -5.84 -49.29
C LYS A 14 21.60 -4.66 -48.29
N TYR A 15 20.94 -3.55 -48.60
CA TYR A 15 20.90 -2.35 -47.76
C TYR A 15 19.50 -1.86 -47.70
N PHE A 16 18.83 -2.08 -46.56
CA PHE A 16 17.50 -1.58 -46.28
C PHE A 16 17.47 -1.01 -44.88
N GLY A 17 17.26 0.30 -44.72
CA GLY A 17 17.24 0.98 -43.42
C GLY A 17 18.12 2.24 -43.41
N TYR A 18 18.39 2.68 -42.17
CA TYR A 18 19.22 3.85 -41.94
C TYR A 18 20.68 3.47 -41.76
N TYR A 19 21.60 4.21 -42.43
CA TYR A 19 23.03 4.09 -42.39
C TYR A 19 23.66 5.45 -42.15
N TYR A 20 24.84 5.51 -41.58
CA TYR A 20 25.59 6.75 -41.42
C TYR A 20 26.94 6.67 -42.15
N PHE A 21 27.26 7.76 -42.89
CA PHE A 21 28.50 7.90 -43.57
C PHE A 21 29.27 9.09 -43.01
N ASP A 22 30.50 8.84 -42.60
CA ASP A 22 31.38 9.86 -42.06
C ASP A 22 31.73 10.94 -43.13
N LYS A 23 32.52 11.93 -42.73
CA LYS A 23 32.95 13.02 -43.63
C LYS A 23 33.73 12.55 -44.87
N ASP A 24 34.31 11.38 -44.81
CA ASP A 24 35.09 10.76 -45.91
C ASP A 24 34.23 9.82 -46.74
N GLY A 25 32.94 9.72 -46.43
CA GLY A 25 31.95 8.84 -47.08
C GLY A 25 32.11 7.37 -46.73
N LYS A 26 32.79 7.05 -45.63
CA LYS A 26 32.94 5.69 -45.11
C LYS A 26 31.74 5.38 -44.19
N MET A 27 31.16 4.18 -44.35
CA MET A 27 30.05 3.73 -43.52
C MET A 27 30.54 3.48 -42.11
N VAL A 28 29.83 4.06 -41.14
CA VAL A 28 30.02 3.80 -39.72
C VAL A 28 29.44 2.44 -39.37
N LYS A 29 30.15 1.65 -38.56
CA LYS A 29 29.76 0.33 -38.10
C LYS A 29 30.20 0.11 -36.68
N ASP A 30 29.37 -0.60 -35.91
CA ASP A 30 29.58 -0.93 -34.51
C ASP A 30 30.04 0.28 -33.68
N ASP A 31 29.33 1.41 -33.89
CA ASP A 31 29.69 2.68 -33.26
C ASP A 31 28.47 3.59 -33.04
N PHE A 32 28.66 4.53 -32.13
CA PHE A 32 27.67 5.50 -31.72
C PHE A 32 27.92 6.86 -32.39
N ILE A 33 26.88 7.48 -32.91
CA ILE A 33 26.93 8.80 -33.51
C ILE A 33 25.95 9.75 -32.83
N THR A 34 26.43 10.91 -32.43
CA THR A 34 25.59 12.01 -31.97
C THR A 34 25.35 12.99 -33.11
N GLU A 35 24.08 13.16 -33.50
CA GLU A 35 23.67 14.10 -34.53
C GLU A 35 22.42 14.86 -34.08
N ASN A 36 22.44 16.20 -34.15
CA ASN A 36 21.33 17.07 -33.75
C ASN A 36 20.81 16.79 -32.33
N GLY A 37 21.72 16.50 -31.38
CA GLY A 37 21.40 16.21 -29.98
C GLY A 37 20.83 14.80 -29.71
N ASN A 38 20.68 13.97 -30.74
CA ASN A 38 20.25 12.58 -30.61
C ASN A 38 21.46 11.65 -30.72
N LEU A 39 21.44 10.58 -29.92
CA LEU A 39 22.41 9.49 -30.01
C LEU A 39 21.81 8.36 -30.86
N TYR A 40 22.59 7.87 -31.80
CA TYR A 40 22.25 6.77 -32.70
C TYR A 40 23.32 5.69 -32.57
N TYR A 41 22.94 4.44 -32.84
CA TYR A 41 23.87 3.31 -32.92
C TYR A 41 23.77 2.67 -34.29
N PHE A 42 24.88 2.28 -34.87
CA PHE A 42 25.00 1.54 -36.13
C PHE A 42 25.70 0.21 -35.85
N ASP A 43 25.06 -0.91 -36.14
CA ASP A 43 25.54 -2.25 -35.84
C ASP A 43 26.75 -2.65 -36.71
N ALA A 44 27.28 -3.88 -36.54
CA ALA A 44 28.41 -4.38 -37.29
C ALA A 44 28.17 -4.44 -38.82
N THR A 45 26.93 -4.43 -39.27
CA THR A 45 26.59 -4.34 -40.69
C THR A 45 26.48 -2.89 -41.17
N GLY A 46 26.45 -1.94 -40.26
CA GLY A 46 26.23 -0.52 -40.47
C GLY A 46 24.75 -0.11 -40.50
N ASN A 47 23.83 -1.04 -40.22
CA ASN A 47 22.42 -0.74 -40.12
C ASN A 47 22.12 -0.14 -38.75
N GLN A 48 21.10 0.71 -38.71
CA GLN A 48 20.61 1.29 -37.48
C GLN A 48 19.48 0.41 -36.91
N PRO A 49 19.75 -0.33 -35.81
CA PRO A 49 18.72 -1.17 -35.20
C PRO A 49 17.71 -0.35 -34.44
N ASP A 50 16.53 -0.91 -34.23
CA ASP A 50 15.44 -0.35 -33.46
C ASP A 50 14.94 -1.34 -32.43
N SER A 51 14.37 -0.82 -31.32
CA SER A 51 13.82 -1.61 -30.21
C SER A 51 14.82 -2.57 -29.59
N VAL A 52 16.07 -2.12 -29.39
CA VAL A 52 17.19 -2.93 -28.88
C VAL A 52 17.97 -2.24 -27.76
N PHE A 53 18.50 -3.06 -26.86
CA PHE A 53 19.51 -2.64 -25.90
C PHE A 53 20.91 -2.79 -26.50
N VAL A 54 21.74 -1.76 -26.36
CA VAL A 54 23.13 -1.75 -26.81
C VAL A 54 24.02 -1.16 -25.73
N SER A 55 25.17 -1.81 -25.46
CA SER A 55 26.19 -1.26 -24.57
C SER A 55 27.33 -0.59 -25.36
N ASP A 56 27.84 0.51 -24.84
CA ASP A 56 29.06 1.12 -25.35
C ASP A 56 30.33 0.39 -24.82
N LYS A 57 31.48 0.80 -25.27
CA LYS A 57 32.78 0.24 -24.86
C LYS A 57 33.13 0.49 -23.39
N SER A 58 32.43 1.41 -22.73
CA SER A 58 32.57 1.72 -21.32
C SER A 58 31.61 0.90 -20.45
N GLY A 59 30.77 0.06 -21.07
CA GLY A 59 29.77 -0.75 -20.38
C GLY A 59 28.47 0.00 -20.05
N ASN A 60 28.27 1.20 -20.56
CA ASN A 60 26.99 1.92 -20.41
C ASN A 60 25.96 1.31 -21.37
N TRP A 61 24.75 1.10 -20.86
CA TRP A 61 23.65 0.56 -21.64
C TRP A 61 22.68 1.65 -22.08
N TYR A 62 22.18 1.50 -23.32
CA TYR A 62 21.21 2.38 -23.96
C TYR A 62 20.09 1.53 -24.55
N TYR A 63 18.90 2.10 -24.63
CA TYR A 63 17.80 1.51 -25.41
C TYR A 63 17.46 2.42 -26.58
N PHE A 64 17.42 1.86 -27.78
CA PHE A 64 17.09 2.57 -28.99
C PHE A 64 15.65 2.31 -29.37
N ASP A 65 14.85 3.37 -29.42
CA ASP A 65 13.46 3.37 -29.90
C ASP A 65 13.31 4.43 -30.97
N ASN A 66 12.56 4.13 -32.03
CA ASN A 66 12.52 4.97 -33.23
C ASN A 66 13.92 5.37 -33.74
N TYR A 67 14.83 4.41 -33.69
CA TYR A 67 16.23 4.54 -34.12
C TYR A 67 17.08 5.54 -33.35
N LYS A 68 16.65 5.99 -32.17
CA LYS A 68 17.39 6.92 -31.29
C LYS A 68 17.51 6.36 -29.89
N ALA A 69 18.56 6.73 -29.19
CA ALA A 69 18.65 6.40 -27.77
C ALA A 69 17.49 7.03 -27.01
N THR A 70 16.82 6.22 -26.25
CA THR A 70 15.75 6.64 -25.33
C THR A 70 16.33 7.55 -24.27
N LYS A 71 15.73 8.70 -24.08
CA LYS A 71 16.05 9.66 -23.02
C LYS A 71 14.78 10.07 -22.31
N GLY A 72 14.76 9.89 -20.98
CA GLY A 72 13.56 10.25 -20.24
C GLY A 72 12.32 9.42 -20.64
N PHE A 73 11.20 10.06 -20.87
CA PHE A 73 9.94 9.42 -21.19
C PHE A 73 9.77 9.13 -22.69
N SER A 74 9.41 7.89 -23.07
CA SER A 74 8.72 7.58 -24.32
C SER A 74 7.30 7.09 -24.01
N ALA A 75 6.31 7.51 -24.80
CA ALA A 75 4.92 7.09 -24.61
C ALA A 75 4.80 5.56 -24.61
N PRO A 76 3.92 4.95 -23.78
CA PRO A 76 3.75 3.51 -23.76
C PRO A 76 3.32 2.99 -25.13
N PHE A 77 3.89 1.85 -25.53
CA PHE A 77 3.53 1.12 -26.73
C PHE A 77 2.01 0.88 -26.78
N GLY A 78 1.31 1.43 -27.78
CA GLY A 78 -0.11 1.13 -28.02
C GLY A 78 -1.00 2.31 -28.36
N PHE A 79 -0.58 3.54 -28.17
CA PHE A 79 -1.32 4.69 -28.66
C PHE A 79 -0.55 5.38 -29.79
N ARG A 80 -0.95 5.09 -31.04
CA ARG A 80 -0.74 6.03 -32.14
C ARG A 80 -1.53 7.30 -31.81
N THR A 81 -0.88 8.23 -31.12
CA THR A 81 -1.37 9.60 -31.05
C THR A 81 -0.82 10.35 -32.25
N GLU A 82 -1.57 10.30 -33.33
CA GLU A 82 -1.24 11.06 -34.55
C GLU A 82 -1.33 12.57 -34.38
N PHE A 83 -1.70 13.09 -33.22
CA PHE A 83 -1.87 14.52 -32.96
C PHE A 83 -1.58 14.93 -31.52
N LEU A 84 -0.38 14.66 -31.00
CA LEU A 84 0.11 15.45 -29.88
C LEU A 84 1.22 16.37 -30.37
N ASP A 85 0.94 17.65 -30.25
CA ASP A 85 1.92 18.72 -30.45
C ASP A 85 3.14 18.44 -29.56
N ARG A 86 4.23 18.02 -30.18
CA ARG A 86 5.49 17.65 -29.51
C ARG A 86 6.17 18.82 -28.79
N SER A 87 5.63 20.01 -28.85
CA SER A 87 6.15 21.23 -28.22
C SER A 87 5.75 21.36 -26.74
N GLN A 88 4.81 20.54 -26.24
CA GLN A 88 4.28 20.61 -24.86
C GLN A 88 4.33 19.29 -24.06
N ALA A 89 5.04 18.30 -24.52
CA ALA A 89 5.31 17.12 -23.71
C ALA A 89 6.29 17.52 -22.59
N ASP A 90 5.76 17.65 -21.39
CA ASP A 90 6.54 17.85 -20.16
C ASP A 90 7.38 16.59 -19.92
N TYR A 91 8.65 16.62 -20.32
CA TYR A 91 9.62 15.49 -20.31
C TYR A 91 10.12 15.12 -18.90
N LYS A 92 9.24 15.13 -17.90
CA LYS A 92 9.65 15.01 -16.49
C LYS A 92 9.48 13.65 -15.85
N THR A 93 8.85 12.68 -16.49
CA THR A 93 8.69 11.34 -15.91
C THR A 93 9.43 10.32 -16.73
N SER A 94 10.27 9.52 -16.11
CA SER A 94 11.42 8.92 -16.76
C SER A 94 11.54 7.42 -16.54
N VAL A 95 10.52 6.79 -15.94
CA VAL A 95 10.43 5.33 -15.87
C VAL A 95 9.79 4.81 -17.15
N GLN A 96 10.50 3.93 -17.87
CA GLN A 96 10.09 3.34 -19.14
C GLN A 96 9.62 1.92 -18.93
N ASN A 97 8.45 1.57 -19.44
CA ASN A 97 8.01 0.18 -19.48
C ASN A 97 8.37 -0.43 -20.84
N LEU A 98 9.33 -1.33 -20.83
CA LEU A 98 9.79 -2.06 -22.02
C LEU A 98 9.51 -3.55 -21.83
N ASN A 99 8.57 -4.10 -22.59
CA ASN A 99 8.17 -5.50 -22.50
C ASN A 99 7.78 -5.95 -21.07
N GLY A 100 6.99 -5.12 -20.36
CA GLY A 100 6.57 -5.41 -18.99
C GLY A 100 7.63 -5.17 -17.91
N GLN A 101 8.81 -4.68 -18.27
CA GLN A 101 9.89 -4.34 -17.34
C GLN A 101 10.12 -2.83 -17.33
N GLN A 102 10.33 -2.26 -16.15
CA GLN A 102 10.55 -0.83 -15.99
C GLN A 102 12.04 -0.51 -15.93
N TYR A 103 12.43 0.50 -16.69
CA TYR A 103 13.81 1.01 -16.78
C TYR A 103 13.80 2.53 -16.65
N TYR A 104 14.94 3.10 -16.28
CA TYR A 104 15.18 4.53 -16.30
C TYR A 104 16.43 4.86 -17.11
N PHE A 105 16.30 5.80 -18.00
CA PHE A 105 17.43 6.32 -18.77
C PHE A 105 17.69 7.78 -18.39
N ASP A 106 18.94 8.09 -18.11
CA ASP A 106 19.33 9.45 -17.74
C ASP A 106 18.88 10.45 -18.82
N PRO A 107 18.13 11.50 -18.48
CA PRO A 107 17.53 12.39 -19.48
C PRO A 107 18.54 13.22 -20.26
N LYS A 108 19.77 13.35 -19.79
CA LYS A 108 20.83 14.09 -20.48
C LYS A 108 21.64 13.20 -21.40
N THR A 109 22.03 12.04 -20.92
CA THR A 109 22.96 11.13 -21.60
C THR A 109 22.29 10.00 -22.35
N GLY A 110 21.08 9.59 -21.94
CA GLY A 110 20.40 8.39 -22.43
C GLY A 110 20.97 7.09 -21.85
N ILE A 111 21.88 7.15 -20.88
CA ILE A 111 22.47 5.97 -20.25
C ILE A 111 21.46 5.33 -19.31
N MET A 112 21.29 4.01 -19.40
CA MET A 112 20.43 3.24 -18.50
C MET A 112 20.98 3.31 -17.07
N VAL A 113 20.14 3.68 -16.14
CA VAL A 113 20.48 3.74 -14.72
C VAL A 113 20.49 2.34 -14.13
N THR A 114 21.54 2.02 -13.38
CA THR A 114 21.73 0.76 -12.65
C THR A 114 22.21 1.01 -11.23
N ASN A 115 21.88 0.10 -10.30
CA ASN A 115 22.28 0.14 -8.89
C ASN A 115 22.05 1.51 -8.25
N ARG A 116 20.91 2.14 -8.47
CA ARG A 116 20.66 3.51 -8.02
C ARG A 116 19.19 3.82 -7.78
N TYR A 117 18.95 4.66 -6.79
CA TYR A 117 17.67 5.30 -6.57
C TYR A 117 17.43 6.42 -7.57
N VAL A 118 16.20 6.54 -8.03
CA VAL A 118 15.69 7.65 -8.84
C VAL A 118 14.34 8.07 -8.32
N SER A 119 14.09 9.37 -8.23
CA SER A 119 12.75 9.90 -7.95
C SER A 119 12.11 10.45 -9.21
N ASP A 120 10.80 10.27 -9.33
CA ASP A 120 10.00 10.98 -10.34
C ASP A 120 9.65 12.42 -9.86
N ASP A 121 8.94 13.16 -10.69
CA ASP A 121 8.52 14.54 -10.40
C ASP A 121 7.37 14.63 -9.40
N LYS A 122 6.71 13.50 -9.08
CA LYS A 122 5.70 13.36 -8.03
C LYS A 122 6.30 13.01 -6.67
N GLY A 123 7.62 12.78 -6.61
CA GLY A 123 8.32 12.38 -5.40
C GLY A 123 8.31 10.88 -5.12
N ASN A 124 7.83 10.05 -6.04
CA ASN A 124 7.92 8.61 -5.90
C ASN A 124 9.36 8.16 -6.16
N TRP A 125 9.85 7.22 -5.36
CA TRP A 125 11.19 6.68 -5.46
C TRP A 125 11.17 5.28 -6.07
N TYR A 126 12.15 5.00 -6.90
CA TYR A 126 12.40 3.73 -7.55
C TYR A 126 13.84 3.32 -7.33
N TYR A 127 14.12 2.03 -7.29
CA TYR A 127 15.49 1.54 -7.35
C TYR A 127 15.66 0.64 -8.57
N PHE A 128 16.65 0.96 -9.39
CA PHE A 128 17.01 0.17 -10.56
C PHE A 128 18.20 -0.73 -10.21
N GLY A 129 18.01 -2.04 -10.35
CA GLY A 129 18.99 -3.04 -10.02
C GLY A 129 20.19 -3.07 -10.98
N LYS A 130 21.05 -4.04 -10.81
CA LYS A 130 22.26 -4.22 -11.65
C LYS A 130 21.92 -4.40 -13.13
N ASP A 131 20.80 -5.01 -13.45
CA ASP A 131 20.30 -5.23 -14.81
C ASP A 131 19.49 -4.06 -15.36
N GLY A 132 19.39 -2.96 -14.63
CA GLY A 132 18.65 -1.75 -14.98
C GLY A 132 17.15 -1.84 -14.78
N LYS A 133 16.61 -2.96 -14.28
CA LYS A 133 15.19 -3.13 -14.02
C LYS A 133 14.82 -2.52 -12.68
N ALA A 134 13.64 -1.91 -12.61
CA ALA A 134 13.05 -1.50 -11.34
C ALA A 134 12.81 -2.71 -10.44
N LEU A 135 13.10 -2.55 -9.16
CA LEU A 135 12.81 -3.58 -8.16
C LEU A 135 11.31 -3.58 -7.79
N HIS A 136 10.81 -4.75 -7.42
CA HIS A 136 9.44 -4.98 -6.95
C HIS A 136 9.45 -5.89 -5.73
N GLY A 137 8.42 -5.79 -4.89
CA GLY A 137 8.29 -6.58 -3.68
C GLY A 137 9.33 -6.20 -2.61
N PHE A 138 9.54 -7.11 -1.65
CA PHE A 138 10.59 -6.96 -0.64
C PHE A 138 11.99 -7.13 -1.26
N GLN A 139 12.85 -6.15 -1.04
CA GLN A 139 14.22 -6.12 -1.56
C GLN A 139 15.19 -5.58 -0.53
N THR A 140 16.38 -6.17 -0.48
CA THR A 140 17.48 -5.63 0.33
C THR A 140 18.37 -4.78 -0.58
N VAL A 141 18.46 -3.49 -0.28
CA VAL A 141 19.28 -2.52 -0.98
C VAL A 141 20.24 -1.91 0.03
N ASP A 142 21.53 -1.96 -0.23
CA ASP A 142 22.59 -1.44 0.65
C ASP A 142 22.48 -1.92 2.11
N GLY A 143 22.05 -3.19 2.28
CA GLY A 143 21.90 -3.83 3.60
C GLY A 143 20.61 -3.48 4.33
N SER A 144 19.74 -2.65 3.76
CA SER A 144 18.43 -2.25 4.32
C SER A 144 17.29 -2.91 3.55
N LEU A 145 16.27 -3.36 4.29
CA LEU A 145 15.05 -3.91 3.69
C LEU A 145 14.16 -2.77 3.20
N HIS A 146 13.61 -2.92 2.01
CA HIS A 146 12.63 -2.00 1.40
C HIS A 146 11.52 -2.78 0.73
N TYR A 147 10.41 -2.12 0.48
CA TYR A 147 9.34 -2.67 -0.35
C TYR A 147 9.04 -1.73 -1.51
N PHE A 148 8.96 -2.30 -2.70
CA PHE A 148 8.57 -1.62 -3.93
C PHE A 148 7.25 -2.23 -4.42
N ASN A 149 6.25 -1.39 -4.63
CA ASN A 149 4.93 -1.84 -5.09
C ASN A 149 4.98 -2.37 -6.54
N ASP A 150 3.86 -2.83 -7.07
CA ASP A 150 3.77 -3.38 -8.44
C ASP A 150 4.09 -2.34 -9.52
N SER A 151 4.04 -1.06 -9.20
CA SER A 151 4.49 0.03 -10.06
C SER A 151 5.99 0.35 -9.89
N GLY A 152 6.74 -0.43 -9.11
CA GLY A 152 8.16 -0.22 -8.80
C GLY A 152 8.41 0.94 -7.83
N GLN A 153 7.38 1.55 -7.26
CA GLN A 153 7.51 2.67 -6.34
C GLN A 153 7.85 2.18 -4.94
N GLN A 154 8.87 2.76 -4.32
CA GLN A 154 9.23 2.47 -2.93
C GLN A 154 8.11 2.94 -1.99
N VAL A 155 7.65 2.05 -1.13
CA VAL A 155 6.73 2.42 -0.05
C VAL A 155 7.49 3.20 1.02
N LYS A 156 7.02 4.42 1.33
CA LYS A 156 7.60 5.33 2.33
C LYS A 156 6.49 6.08 3.06
N GLY A 157 6.60 6.17 4.39
CA GLY A 157 5.64 6.90 5.21
C GLY A 157 4.25 6.25 5.24
N ASP A 158 4.14 4.98 4.87
CA ASP A 158 2.85 4.31 4.74
C ASP A 158 2.89 2.87 5.27
N PHE A 159 1.71 2.31 5.46
CA PHE A 159 1.50 0.93 5.85
C PHE A 159 1.52 0.02 4.61
N LEU A 160 2.08 -1.16 4.78
CA LEU A 160 1.98 -2.26 3.84
C LEU A 160 1.29 -3.43 4.52
N TYR A 161 0.23 -3.92 3.91
CA TYR A 161 -0.46 -5.15 4.28
C TYR A 161 0.03 -6.24 3.32
N TYR A 162 0.75 -7.22 3.85
CA TYR A 162 1.36 -8.25 3.03
C TYR A 162 1.38 -9.60 3.77
N ASP A 163 0.79 -10.63 3.19
CA ASP A 163 0.74 -12.00 3.71
C ASP A 163 0.26 -12.06 5.18
N ASN A 164 -0.87 -11.42 5.47
CA ASN A 164 -1.46 -11.24 6.81
C ASN A 164 -0.60 -10.47 7.84
N ASP A 165 0.53 -9.95 7.42
CA ASP A 165 1.38 -9.09 8.22
C ASP A 165 1.19 -7.62 7.86
N ILE A 166 1.41 -6.75 8.82
CA ILE A 166 1.35 -5.31 8.65
C ILE A 166 2.73 -4.73 8.91
N TYR A 167 3.22 -3.94 7.97
CA TYR A 167 4.47 -3.19 8.07
C TYR A 167 4.19 -1.70 8.01
N TYR A 168 5.06 -0.90 8.58
CA TYR A 168 5.11 0.54 8.34
C TYR A 168 6.51 0.93 7.89
N PHE A 169 6.61 1.61 6.78
CA PHE A 169 7.89 2.07 6.24
C PHE A 169 8.13 3.52 6.62
N ASP A 170 9.32 3.79 7.15
CA ASP A 170 9.74 5.14 7.54
C ASP A 170 9.65 6.13 6.35
N LYS A 171 9.11 7.31 6.61
CA LYS A 171 8.85 8.32 5.57
C LYS A 171 10.11 8.90 4.92
N ASP A 172 11.24 8.90 5.64
CA ASP A 172 12.46 9.52 5.17
C ASP A 172 13.36 8.53 4.42
N ASN A 173 13.57 7.36 5.00
CA ASN A 173 14.49 6.36 4.43
C ASN A 173 13.78 5.16 3.76
N GLY A 174 12.49 4.93 4.03
CA GLY A 174 11.73 3.80 3.47
C GLY A 174 12.14 2.44 4.04
N ASN A 175 12.76 2.39 5.22
CA ASN A 175 13.03 1.15 5.93
C ASN A 175 11.80 0.73 6.75
N PRO A 176 11.55 -0.56 6.98
CA PRO A 176 10.55 -0.98 7.94
C PRO A 176 10.86 -0.42 9.32
N VAL A 177 9.87 0.15 9.96
CA VAL A 177 9.98 0.58 11.36
C VAL A 177 10.06 -0.67 12.25
N THR A 178 11.01 -0.69 13.18
CA THR A 178 11.22 -1.81 14.10
C THR A 178 11.32 -1.33 15.55
N ASN A 179 10.85 -2.15 16.49
CA ASN A 179 10.87 -1.88 17.93
C ASN A 179 10.33 -0.49 18.30
N GLN A 180 9.28 -0.04 17.63
CA GLN A 180 8.77 1.33 17.76
C GLN A 180 7.25 1.39 17.66
N PHE A 181 6.67 2.34 18.39
CA PHE A 181 5.28 2.72 18.23
C PHE A 181 5.10 3.68 17.05
N VAL A 182 4.04 3.46 16.29
CA VAL A 182 3.57 4.37 15.23
C VAL A 182 2.12 4.72 15.52
N ASN A 183 1.79 6.00 15.41
CA ASN A 183 0.41 6.48 15.49
C ASN A 183 -0.09 6.84 14.09
N ARG A 184 -1.25 6.33 13.72
CA ARG A 184 -2.00 6.74 12.54
C ARG A 184 -3.47 6.94 12.91
N ASP A 185 -3.99 8.11 12.68
CA ASP A 185 -5.40 8.45 12.90
C ASP A 185 -5.93 8.08 14.30
N ASN A 186 -5.13 8.40 15.33
CA ASN A 186 -5.35 8.03 16.74
C ASN A 186 -5.30 6.53 17.05
N SER A 187 -4.94 5.69 16.10
CA SER A 187 -4.65 4.28 16.30
C SER A 187 -3.16 4.07 16.52
N TRP A 188 -2.80 3.38 17.59
CA TRP A 188 -1.41 3.07 17.91
C TRP A 188 -1.09 1.64 17.50
N TYR A 189 0.05 1.47 16.88
CA TYR A 189 0.65 0.20 16.49
C TYR A 189 2.02 0.08 17.10
N TYR A 190 2.47 -1.13 17.35
CA TYR A 190 3.87 -1.39 17.68
C TYR A 190 4.44 -2.38 16.68
N PHE A 191 5.56 -2.03 16.07
CA PHE A 191 6.28 -2.89 15.16
C PHE A 191 7.41 -3.58 15.89
N GLY A 192 7.45 -4.92 15.83
CA GLY A 192 8.46 -5.73 16.46
C GLY A 192 9.83 -5.63 15.82
N ALA A 193 10.78 -6.44 16.29
CA ALA A 193 12.14 -6.47 15.73
C ALA A 193 12.20 -6.96 14.27
N ASP A 194 11.19 -7.70 13.85
CA ASP A 194 11.00 -8.20 12.48
C ASP A 194 10.30 -7.19 11.55
N GLY A 195 9.92 -6.01 12.07
CA GLY A 195 9.23 -4.96 11.34
C GLY A 195 7.74 -5.20 11.15
N LYS A 196 7.18 -6.24 11.76
CA LYS A 196 5.75 -6.55 11.68
C LYS A 196 4.99 -5.92 12.85
N ALA A 197 3.76 -5.48 12.60
CA ALA A 197 2.88 -5.07 13.68
C ALA A 197 2.57 -6.26 14.58
N VAL A 198 2.70 -6.05 15.88
CA VAL A 198 2.40 -7.09 16.86
C VAL A 198 0.90 -7.20 17.10
N SER A 199 0.43 -8.39 17.49
CA SER A 199 -0.94 -8.64 17.92
C SER A 199 -0.96 -9.41 19.24
N GLY A 200 -2.12 -9.49 19.89
CA GLY A 200 -2.29 -10.16 21.17
C GLY A 200 -1.63 -9.42 22.34
N PHE A 201 -1.38 -10.14 23.43
CA PHE A 201 -0.68 -9.60 24.61
C PHE A 201 0.81 -9.43 24.36
N GLN A 202 1.33 -8.25 24.68
CA GLN A 202 2.73 -7.91 24.56
C GLN A 202 3.23 -7.21 25.82
N THR A 203 4.47 -7.49 26.21
CA THR A 203 5.15 -6.72 27.25
C THR A 203 6.21 -5.84 26.59
N ILE A 204 5.95 -4.53 26.55
CA ILE A 204 6.79 -3.54 25.89
C ILE A 204 7.15 -2.46 26.90
N ASN A 205 8.45 -2.21 27.12
CA ASN A 205 8.96 -1.23 28.09
C ASN A 205 8.38 -1.42 29.51
N GLY A 206 8.15 -2.67 29.92
CA GLY A 206 7.57 -3.00 31.22
C GLY A 206 6.05 -2.84 31.34
N GLN A 207 5.38 -2.45 30.28
CA GLN A 207 3.92 -2.35 30.21
C GLN A 207 3.32 -3.60 29.58
N ASN A 208 2.17 -4.04 30.09
CA ASN A 208 1.43 -5.17 29.55
C ASN A 208 0.32 -4.66 28.65
N LEU A 209 0.57 -4.67 27.37
CA LEU A 209 -0.28 -4.11 26.34
C LEU A 209 -1.05 -5.21 25.61
N TYR A 210 -2.13 -4.84 24.94
CA TYR A 210 -2.83 -5.72 24.02
C TYR A 210 -3.04 -5.00 22.68
N PHE A 211 -2.77 -5.74 21.63
CA PHE A 211 -3.00 -5.30 20.25
C PHE A 211 -4.03 -6.23 19.62
N HIS A 212 -5.05 -5.63 19.03
CA HIS A 212 -6.07 -6.35 18.26
C HIS A 212 -5.45 -7.09 17.08
N GLU A 213 -6.22 -7.95 16.43
CA GLU A 213 -5.79 -8.78 15.31
C GLU A 213 -5.07 -7.98 14.20
N TYR A 214 -5.55 -6.76 13.93
CA TYR A 214 -4.93 -5.85 12.94
C TYR A 214 -3.90 -4.89 13.55
N GLY A 215 -3.28 -5.27 14.66
CA GLY A 215 -2.16 -4.53 15.26
C GLY A 215 -2.55 -3.24 16.00
N VAL A 216 -3.83 -2.90 16.10
CA VAL A 216 -4.27 -1.69 16.82
C VAL A 216 -4.19 -1.92 18.33
N GLN A 217 -3.50 -1.03 19.05
CA GLN A 217 -3.39 -1.08 20.50
C GLN A 217 -4.74 -0.81 21.18
N ALA A 218 -5.12 -1.66 22.11
CA ALA A 218 -6.25 -1.41 22.99
C ALA A 218 -5.92 -0.28 23.98
N LYS A 219 -6.74 0.76 23.98
CA LYS A 219 -6.60 1.91 24.92
C LYS A 219 -7.99 2.41 25.32
N GLY A 220 -8.18 2.62 26.63
CA GLY A 220 -9.40 3.20 27.17
C GLY A 220 -10.65 2.33 27.02
N GLN A 221 -10.50 1.03 26.84
CA GLN A 221 -11.59 0.11 26.52
C GLN A 221 -11.56 -1.19 27.32
N LEU A 222 -12.71 -1.80 27.47
CA LEU A 222 -12.84 -3.19 27.90
C LEU A 222 -12.66 -4.10 26.68
N VAL A 223 -11.85 -5.12 26.81
CA VAL A 223 -11.62 -6.13 25.75
C VAL A 223 -11.84 -7.52 26.35
N THR A 224 -12.63 -8.34 25.68
CA THR A 224 -12.83 -9.74 26.09
C THR A 224 -11.98 -10.64 25.20
N ILE A 225 -11.07 -11.39 25.84
CA ILE A 225 -10.11 -12.26 25.19
C ILE A 225 -10.24 -13.64 25.87
N ASP A 226 -10.55 -14.68 25.11
CA ASP A 226 -10.76 -16.05 25.60
C ASP A 226 -11.72 -16.11 26.79
N GLY A 227 -12.84 -15.38 26.69
CA GLY A 227 -13.88 -15.32 27.72
C GLY A 227 -13.50 -14.53 28.98
N LYS A 228 -12.33 -13.89 29.04
CA LYS A 228 -11.87 -13.03 30.12
C LYS A 228 -11.89 -11.58 29.70
N THR A 229 -12.43 -10.71 30.53
CA THR A 229 -12.51 -9.27 30.25
C THR A 229 -11.38 -8.54 30.94
N TYR A 230 -10.71 -7.66 30.19
CA TYR A 230 -9.60 -6.82 30.61
C TYR A 230 -9.92 -5.36 30.32
N TYR A 231 -9.25 -4.45 31.02
CA TYR A 231 -9.28 -3.01 30.69
C TYR A 231 -7.87 -2.50 30.46
N PHE A 232 -7.74 -1.67 29.43
CA PHE A 232 -6.47 -1.06 29.07
C PHE A 232 -6.52 0.45 29.28
N ASP A 233 -5.49 0.99 29.92
CA ASP A 233 -5.40 2.40 30.30
C ASP A 233 -5.55 3.33 29.08
N PRO A 234 -6.36 4.40 29.14
CA PRO A 234 -6.63 5.27 28.00
C PRO A 234 -5.40 6.06 27.52
N ASN A 235 -4.44 6.30 28.38
CA ASN A 235 -3.25 7.09 28.03
C ASN A 235 -2.09 6.16 27.60
N THR A 236 -1.81 5.14 28.41
CA THR A 236 -0.65 4.27 28.25
C THR A 236 -0.97 3.00 27.47
N GLY A 237 -2.21 2.53 27.52
CA GLY A 237 -2.61 1.21 27.03
C GLY A 237 -2.22 0.07 27.95
N ASP A 238 -1.62 0.34 29.13
CA ASP A 238 -1.23 -0.70 30.07
C ASP A 238 -2.45 -1.42 30.65
N LYS A 239 -2.37 -2.72 30.77
CA LYS A 239 -3.42 -3.56 31.35
C LYS A 239 -3.64 -3.24 32.84
N TRP A 240 -4.86 -2.94 33.21
CA TRP A 240 -5.18 -2.70 34.61
C TRP A 240 -5.16 -3.99 35.43
N VAL A 241 -4.47 -3.94 36.57
CA VAL A 241 -4.39 -5.00 37.55
C VAL A 241 -4.63 -4.44 38.97
N ASN A 242 -5.24 -5.23 39.84
CA ASN A 242 -5.52 -4.87 41.26
C ASN A 242 -6.20 -3.49 41.38
N ARG A 243 -7.12 -3.17 40.49
CA ARG A 243 -7.86 -1.90 40.41
C ARG A 243 -9.32 -2.16 40.16
N SER A 244 -10.13 -1.11 40.38
CA SER A 244 -11.55 -1.12 40.03
C SER A 244 -11.86 0.01 39.05
N LEU A 245 -12.78 -0.27 38.12
CA LEU A 245 -13.32 0.68 37.16
C LEU A 245 -14.84 0.71 37.34
N THR A 246 -15.39 1.90 37.47
CA THR A 246 -16.84 2.08 37.32
C THR A 246 -17.10 2.64 35.94
N LEU A 247 -17.78 1.88 35.10
CA LEU A 247 -18.16 2.27 33.77
C LEU A 247 -19.67 2.10 33.63
N ASN A 248 -20.39 3.17 33.31
CA ASN A 248 -21.85 3.19 33.14
C ASN A 248 -22.62 2.53 34.32
N GLY A 249 -22.16 2.81 35.56
CA GLY A 249 -22.79 2.27 36.79
C GLY A 249 -22.40 0.84 37.15
N THR A 250 -21.62 0.16 36.33
CA THR A 250 -21.10 -1.19 36.59
C THR A 250 -19.70 -1.10 37.17
N VAL A 251 -19.46 -1.81 38.26
CA VAL A 251 -18.13 -1.90 38.88
C VAL A 251 -17.43 -3.17 38.39
N TYR A 252 -16.30 -2.97 37.71
CA TYR A 252 -15.38 -4.02 37.30
C TYR A 252 -14.20 -4.05 38.30
N ASN A 253 -13.95 -5.20 38.90
CA ASN A 253 -12.78 -5.40 39.73
C ASN A 253 -11.78 -6.28 39.01
N PHE A 254 -10.60 -5.75 38.72
CA PHE A 254 -9.51 -6.44 38.02
C PHE A 254 -8.60 -7.09 39.04
N ASP A 255 -8.36 -8.38 38.92
CA ASP A 255 -7.46 -9.15 39.79
C ASP A 255 -5.97 -8.86 39.45
N SER A 256 -5.06 -9.60 40.06
CA SER A 256 -3.61 -9.51 39.82
C SER A 256 -3.21 -9.90 38.38
N ASN A 257 -4.04 -10.63 37.66
CA ASN A 257 -3.86 -10.98 36.27
C ASN A 257 -4.55 -10.00 35.34
N GLY A 258 -5.31 -9.03 35.87
CA GLY A 258 -6.09 -8.06 35.14
C GLY A 258 -7.44 -8.57 34.64
N VAL A 259 -7.87 -9.74 35.13
CA VAL A 259 -9.19 -10.29 34.75
C VAL A 259 -10.28 -9.59 35.55
N ALA A 260 -11.27 -9.09 34.87
CA ALA A 260 -12.41 -8.43 35.49
C ALA A 260 -13.37 -9.43 36.11
N THR A 261 -13.77 -9.13 37.34
CA THR A 261 -14.97 -9.69 37.97
C THR A 261 -15.99 -8.60 38.11
N LEU A 262 -17.23 -8.86 37.68
CA LEU A 262 -18.32 -7.93 37.86
C LEU A 262 -18.78 -7.99 39.31
N LYS A 263 -18.75 -6.86 40.01
CA LYS A 263 -19.51 -6.75 41.24
C LYS A 263 -20.95 -6.48 40.85
N THR A 264 -21.77 -7.52 40.85
CA THR A 264 -23.20 -7.37 40.67
C THR A 264 -23.76 -6.53 41.81
N ALA A 265 -23.82 -5.22 41.64
CA ALA A 265 -24.87 -4.48 42.29
C ALA A 265 -26.17 -4.91 41.56
N GLN A 266 -27.13 -5.39 42.32
CA GLN A 266 -28.47 -5.68 41.87
C GLN A 266 -29.15 -4.36 41.48
N THR A 267 -28.79 -3.82 40.28
CA THR A 267 -29.38 -2.64 39.66
C THR A 267 -29.44 -2.88 38.18
N SER A 268 -30.63 -2.83 37.67
CA SER A 268 -31.01 -2.91 36.25
C SER A 268 -29.88 -2.53 35.29
N ASN A 269 -29.56 -3.43 34.36
CA ASN A 269 -28.64 -3.17 33.25
C ASN A 269 -29.01 -1.86 32.56
N ARG A 270 -28.24 -0.79 32.74
CA ARG A 270 -28.50 0.55 32.16
C ARG A 270 -27.20 1.14 31.64
N ASN A 271 -27.26 1.71 30.45
CA ASN A 271 -26.12 2.32 29.77
C ASN A 271 -24.87 1.44 29.75
N GLN A 272 -25.01 0.13 29.48
CA GLN A 272 -23.89 -0.78 29.54
C GLN A 272 -23.98 -1.93 28.54
N PHE A 273 -22.82 -2.40 28.13
CA PHE A 273 -22.68 -3.67 27.45
C PHE A 273 -22.76 -4.82 28.45
N VAL A 274 -23.48 -5.86 28.09
CA VAL A 274 -23.65 -7.07 28.90
C VAL A 274 -23.54 -8.28 28.00
N GLN A 275 -22.67 -9.23 28.38
CA GLN A 275 -22.64 -10.53 27.70
C GLN A 275 -23.70 -11.42 28.34
N GLY A 276 -24.60 -11.96 27.51
CA GLY A 276 -25.63 -12.90 27.92
C GLY A 276 -25.09 -14.29 28.20
N SER A 277 -25.92 -15.14 28.81
CA SER A 277 -25.62 -16.56 29.01
C SER A 277 -25.48 -17.35 27.70
N ASP A 278 -25.96 -16.78 26.59
CA ASP A 278 -25.81 -17.26 25.22
C ASP A 278 -24.47 -16.83 24.57
N GLN A 279 -23.58 -16.20 25.36
CA GLN A 279 -22.29 -15.64 24.94
C GLN A 279 -22.39 -14.43 23.99
N GLU A 280 -23.61 -13.98 23.66
CA GLU A 280 -23.83 -12.82 22.84
C GLU A 280 -23.75 -11.52 23.63
N TRP A 281 -23.35 -10.42 22.99
CA TRP A 281 -23.24 -9.12 23.61
C TRP A 281 -24.50 -8.29 23.34
N TYR A 282 -24.97 -7.58 24.36
CA TYR A 282 -26.12 -6.70 24.36
C TYR A 282 -25.72 -5.35 24.93
N TYR A 283 -26.36 -4.28 24.47
CA TYR A 283 -26.30 -2.99 25.16
C TYR A 283 -27.67 -2.63 25.70
N TYR A 284 -27.71 -2.18 26.93
CA TYR A 284 -28.94 -1.70 27.58
C TYR A 284 -28.87 -0.19 27.69
N ASP A 285 -29.92 0.51 27.27
CA ASP A 285 -30.07 1.96 27.36
C ASP A 285 -30.25 2.47 28.80
N ALA A 286 -30.40 3.80 28.96
CA ALA A 286 -30.65 4.42 30.27
C ALA A 286 -31.89 3.91 31.01
N ASN A 287 -32.81 3.31 30.29
CA ASN A 287 -34.04 2.74 30.84
C ASN A 287 -33.90 1.25 31.14
N GLY A 288 -32.74 0.65 30.83
CA GLY A 288 -32.53 -0.79 31.01
C GLY A 288 -33.16 -1.65 29.91
N LYS A 289 -33.47 -1.07 28.75
CA LYS A 289 -33.98 -1.77 27.57
C LYS A 289 -32.85 -2.13 26.63
N LYS A 290 -32.86 -3.36 26.10
CA LYS A 290 -31.92 -3.76 25.05
C LYS A 290 -32.13 -2.87 23.82
N VAL A 291 -31.03 -2.35 23.26
CA VAL A 291 -31.06 -1.58 22.02
C VAL A 291 -31.01 -2.50 20.80
N THR A 292 -31.51 -2.00 19.69
CA THR A 292 -31.44 -2.65 18.36
C THR A 292 -31.03 -1.63 17.31
N GLY A 293 -30.59 -2.10 16.15
CA GLY A 293 -30.17 -1.24 15.05
C GLY A 293 -28.82 -0.57 15.29
N LEU A 294 -28.55 0.49 14.54
CA LEU A 294 -27.33 1.30 14.69
C LEU A 294 -27.41 2.16 15.94
N GLN A 295 -26.36 2.11 16.76
CA GLN A 295 -26.23 2.84 18.01
C GLN A 295 -24.88 3.51 18.11
N THR A 296 -24.84 4.78 18.48
CA THR A 296 -23.58 5.46 18.85
C THR A 296 -23.42 5.39 20.37
N ILE A 297 -22.39 4.71 20.83
CA ILE A 297 -22.11 4.50 22.25
C ILE A 297 -20.66 4.90 22.51
N ASN A 298 -20.44 5.87 23.39
CA ASN A 298 -19.10 6.40 23.72
C ASN A 298 -18.27 6.85 22.49
N LYS A 299 -18.91 7.45 21.49
CA LYS A 299 -18.37 7.91 20.20
C LYS A 299 -18.15 6.82 19.14
N ASP A 300 -18.25 5.54 19.50
CA ASP A 300 -18.17 4.44 18.55
C ASP A 300 -19.56 4.03 18.05
N LEU A 301 -19.62 3.57 16.82
CA LEU A 301 -20.84 3.10 16.18
C LEU A 301 -20.92 1.58 16.30
N TYR A 302 -22.08 1.07 16.67
CA TYR A 302 -22.34 -0.36 16.82
C TYR A 302 -23.65 -0.74 16.12
N TYR A 303 -23.77 -2.00 15.74
CA TYR A 303 -25.03 -2.53 15.25
C TYR A 303 -25.50 -3.71 16.09
N PHE A 304 -26.77 -3.68 16.46
CA PHE A 304 -27.47 -4.73 17.19
C PHE A 304 -28.61 -5.25 16.32
N ASN A 305 -28.68 -6.56 16.13
CA ASN A 305 -29.76 -7.18 15.36
C ASN A 305 -31.12 -7.02 16.04
N ASP A 306 -32.19 -7.54 15.44
CA ASP A 306 -33.56 -7.42 15.97
C ASP A 306 -33.75 -8.11 17.33
N LYS A 307 -32.85 -9.04 17.72
CA LYS A 307 -32.82 -9.67 19.04
C LYS A 307 -31.99 -8.85 20.05
N GLY A 308 -31.42 -7.73 19.64
CA GLY A 308 -30.52 -6.90 20.43
C GLY A 308 -29.10 -7.46 20.57
N GLN A 309 -28.72 -8.48 19.81
CA GLN A 309 -27.39 -9.07 19.83
C GLN A 309 -26.45 -8.19 19.01
N GLN A 310 -25.30 -7.85 19.57
CA GLN A 310 -24.26 -7.07 18.90
C GLN A 310 -23.66 -7.87 17.75
N VAL A 311 -23.62 -7.30 16.55
CA VAL A 311 -22.84 -7.88 15.44
C VAL A 311 -21.36 -7.63 15.68
N ARG A 312 -20.57 -8.69 15.56
CA ARG A 312 -19.12 -8.66 15.78
C ARG A 312 -18.40 -9.55 14.77
N GLY A 313 -17.24 -9.11 14.30
CA GLY A 313 -16.36 -9.89 13.40
C GLY A 313 -17.01 -10.28 12.08
N ALA A 314 -17.93 -9.47 11.56
CA ALA A 314 -18.71 -9.82 10.39
C ALA A 314 -18.99 -8.61 9.49
N PHE A 315 -19.09 -8.89 8.20
CA PHE A 315 -19.77 -8.01 7.24
C PHE A 315 -21.28 -8.15 7.38
N PHE A 316 -22.00 -7.07 7.23
CA PHE A 316 -23.46 -7.08 7.23
C PHE A 316 -24.00 -5.89 6.47
N THR A 317 -25.30 -5.96 6.13
CA THR A 317 -25.99 -4.96 5.31
C THR A 317 -27.17 -4.36 6.06
N ILE A 318 -27.34 -3.04 5.96
CA ILE A 318 -28.55 -2.34 6.43
C ILE A 318 -29.07 -1.50 5.26
N GLY A 319 -30.25 -1.86 4.74
CA GLY A 319 -30.74 -1.27 3.49
C GLY A 319 -29.76 -1.58 2.35
N ASP A 320 -29.29 -0.53 1.65
CA ASP A 320 -28.34 -0.65 0.54
C ASP A 320 -26.89 -0.41 0.98
N LYS A 321 -26.63 -0.32 2.29
CA LYS A 321 -25.31 0.00 2.82
C LYS A 321 -24.66 -1.20 3.47
N HIS A 322 -23.36 -1.37 3.21
CA HIS A 322 -22.52 -2.45 3.74
C HIS A 322 -21.61 -1.93 4.84
N TYR A 323 -21.39 -2.75 5.86
CA TYR A 323 -20.61 -2.41 7.06
C TYR A 323 -19.72 -3.57 7.47
N PHE A 324 -18.69 -3.27 8.23
CA PHE A 324 -17.89 -4.26 8.94
C PHE A 324 -17.83 -3.94 10.43
N ALA A 325 -18.13 -4.93 11.26
CA ALA A 325 -18.01 -4.86 12.70
C ALA A 325 -16.75 -5.56 13.18
N ASN A 326 -15.93 -4.84 13.94
CA ASN A 326 -14.69 -5.39 14.52
C ASN A 326 -15.01 -6.61 15.40
N LYS A 327 -14.20 -7.66 15.28
CA LYS A 327 -14.40 -8.94 15.96
C LYS A 327 -14.32 -8.81 17.48
N ASP A 328 -13.37 -8.01 17.99
CA ASP A 328 -13.07 -7.93 19.40
C ASP A 328 -13.92 -6.92 20.15
N THR A 329 -14.26 -5.81 19.50
CA THR A 329 -15.03 -4.72 20.09
C THR A 329 -16.47 -4.68 19.64
N GLY A 330 -16.78 -5.16 18.43
CA GLY A 330 -18.04 -4.97 17.74
C GLY A 330 -18.26 -3.54 17.23
N ALA A 331 -17.29 -2.64 17.41
CA ALA A 331 -17.36 -1.30 16.85
C ALA A 331 -17.29 -1.37 15.33
N LEU A 332 -18.11 -0.56 14.65
CA LEU A 332 -18.05 -0.49 13.20
C LEU A 332 -16.82 0.27 12.75
N LEU A 333 -16.18 -0.23 11.70
CA LEU A 333 -15.08 0.46 11.05
C LEU A 333 -15.58 1.83 10.55
N ARG A 334 -14.78 2.88 10.76
CA ARG A 334 -15.09 4.24 10.29
C ARG A 334 -13.83 4.99 9.88
N ASN A 335 -13.95 5.80 8.83
CA ASN A 335 -12.85 6.60 8.27
C ASN A 335 -11.57 5.78 8.09
N ALA A 336 -11.71 4.57 7.59
CA ALA A 336 -10.58 3.65 7.45
C ALA A 336 -10.79 2.67 6.30
N PHE A 337 -9.68 2.21 5.75
CA PHE A 337 -9.65 1.11 4.80
C PHE A 337 -9.72 -0.23 5.53
N TYR A 338 -10.40 -1.18 4.93
CA TYR A 338 -10.44 -2.58 5.32
C TYR A 338 -9.95 -3.42 4.13
N HIS A 339 -9.01 -4.30 4.40
CA HIS A 339 -8.47 -5.23 3.42
C HIS A 339 -9.03 -6.61 3.69
N ASP A 340 -9.86 -7.09 2.80
CA ASP A 340 -10.38 -8.46 2.82
C ASP A 340 -9.53 -9.31 1.89
N THR A 341 -8.83 -10.28 2.47
CA THR A 341 -7.91 -11.14 1.74
C THR A 341 -8.42 -12.56 1.76
N SER A 342 -8.48 -13.19 0.61
CA SER A 342 -8.82 -14.61 0.49
C SER A 342 -7.85 -15.31 -0.45
N THR A 343 -7.61 -16.59 -0.14
CA THR A 343 -6.88 -17.49 -1.04
C THR A 343 -7.85 -18.58 -1.43
N ASP A 344 -8.05 -18.79 -2.72
CA ASP A 344 -8.96 -19.81 -3.21
C ASP A 344 -8.36 -21.22 -3.10
N HIS A 345 -9.16 -22.23 -3.48
CA HIS A 345 -8.73 -23.64 -3.44
C HIS A 345 -7.52 -23.95 -4.33
N TYR A 346 -7.23 -23.10 -5.29
CA TYR A 346 -6.10 -23.23 -6.23
C TYR A 346 -4.85 -22.46 -5.79
N GLY A 347 -4.93 -21.72 -4.66
CA GLY A 347 -3.84 -20.91 -4.14
C GLY A 347 -3.78 -19.50 -4.74
N ASP A 348 -4.78 -19.10 -5.53
CA ASP A 348 -4.87 -17.76 -6.07
C ASP A 348 -5.29 -16.79 -4.97
N PHE A 349 -4.46 -15.77 -4.75
CA PHE A 349 -4.69 -14.72 -3.78
C PHE A 349 -5.61 -13.64 -4.37
N SER A 350 -6.65 -13.29 -3.64
CA SER A 350 -7.48 -12.13 -3.95
C SER A 350 -7.52 -11.16 -2.76
N GLU A 351 -7.41 -9.89 -3.03
CA GLU A 351 -7.57 -8.81 -2.06
C GLU A 351 -8.67 -7.88 -2.53
N THR A 352 -9.62 -7.62 -1.64
CA THR A 352 -10.64 -6.59 -1.85
C THR A 352 -10.49 -5.51 -0.80
N ILE A 353 -10.33 -4.27 -1.24
CA ILE A 353 -10.14 -3.13 -0.37
C ILE A 353 -11.44 -2.33 -0.28
N TYR A 354 -11.90 -2.07 0.93
CA TYR A 354 -13.08 -1.29 1.23
C TYR A 354 -12.70 -0.03 2.00
N TYR A 355 -13.40 1.08 1.80
CA TYR A 355 -13.27 2.26 2.66
C TYR A 355 -14.58 2.54 3.39
N ALA A 356 -14.55 2.50 4.72
CA ALA A 356 -15.68 2.88 5.56
C ALA A 356 -15.67 4.40 5.80
N GLY A 357 -16.75 5.06 5.47
CA GLY A 357 -16.91 6.48 5.73
C GLY A 357 -17.14 6.80 7.21
N SER A 358 -17.38 8.07 7.53
CA SER A 358 -17.66 8.52 8.91
C SER A 358 -18.93 7.93 9.51
N ASP A 359 -19.88 7.51 8.66
CA ASP A 359 -21.11 6.82 9.03
C ASP A 359 -20.94 5.30 9.18
N GLY A 360 -19.73 4.78 8.96
CA GLY A 360 -19.38 3.36 9.02
C GLY A 360 -19.75 2.57 7.77
N ALA A 361 -20.49 3.16 6.84
CA ALA A 361 -20.84 2.50 5.58
C ALA A 361 -19.66 2.51 4.61
N PHE A 362 -19.47 1.41 3.90
CA PHE A 362 -18.51 1.36 2.82
C PHE A 362 -18.93 2.27 1.67
N LYS A 363 -17.97 2.99 1.12
CA LYS A 363 -18.16 3.94 0.02
C LYS A 363 -18.25 3.21 -1.31
N THR A 364 -19.23 3.63 -2.11
CA THR A 364 -19.37 3.25 -3.53
C THR A 364 -19.32 4.50 -4.41
N GLY A 365 -18.99 4.33 -5.69
CA GLY A 365 -18.79 5.46 -6.59
C GLY A 365 -17.50 6.23 -6.27
N TRP A 366 -17.43 7.48 -6.75
CA TRP A 366 -16.27 8.34 -6.51
C TRP A 366 -16.30 8.97 -5.11
N PHE A 367 -15.17 8.90 -4.40
CA PHE A 367 -14.99 9.58 -3.11
C PHE A 367 -13.52 10.01 -2.93
N GLU A 368 -13.25 10.87 -1.96
CA GLU A 368 -11.92 11.40 -1.64
C GLU A 368 -11.55 11.03 -0.20
N VAL A 369 -10.26 10.69 0.00
CA VAL A 369 -9.66 10.46 1.31
C VAL A 369 -8.29 11.14 1.30
N ASP A 370 -8.06 12.06 2.23
CA ASP A 370 -6.79 12.77 2.42
C ASP A 370 -6.25 13.47 1.14
N GLY A 371 -7.16 13.89 0.26
CA GLY A 371 -6.83 14.56 -1.00
C GLY A 371 -6.66 13.62 -2.19
N ASP A 372 -6.68 12.32 -1.97
CA ASP A 372 -6.66 11.31 -3.03
C ASP A 372 -8.07 10.88 -3.40
N ARG A 373 -8.26 10.56 -4.68
CA ARG A 373 -9.55 10.20 -5.25
C ARG A 373 -9.64 8.71 -5.52
N TYR A 374 -10.69 8.08 -5.01
CA TYR A 374 -10.95 6.65 -5.09
C TYR A 374 -12.29 6.36 -5.76
N TYR A 375 -12.44 5.16 -6.28
CA TYR A 375 -13.71 4.64 -6.79
C TYR A 375 -14.03 3.31 -6.12
N GLY A 376 -15.15 3.27 -5.39
CA GLY A 376 -15.72 2.04 -4.85
C GLY A 376 -16.68 1.42 -5.85
N SER A 377 -16.51 0.14 -6.15
CA SER A 377 -17.48 -0.62 -6.96
C SER A 377 -18.77 -0.85 -6.19
N ASP A 378 -19.87 -1.00 -6.91
CA ASP A 378 -21.13 -1.43 -6.31
C ASP A 378 -21.05 -2.92 -5.94
N TYR A 379 -21.66 -3.30 -4.83
CA TYR A 379 -21.65 -4.67 -4.30
C TYR A 379 -22.64 -5.60 -5.03
N SER A 380 -23.02 -5.27 -6.24
CA SER A 380 -23.86 -6.15 -7.05
C SER A 380 -22.99 -7.20 -7.74
N ASP A 381 -22.88 -8.33 -7.08
CA ASP A 381 -22.51 -9.71 -7.44
C ASP A 381 -21.30 -10.29 -6.72
#